data_146b536806aaf12c4d953579dc40076a
#
_entry.id   146b536806aaf12c4d953579dc40076a
#
_cell.length_a   1.000
_cell.length_b   1.000
_cell.length_c   1.000
_cell.angle_alpha   90.00
_cell.angle_beta   90.00
_cell.angle_gamma   90.00
#
_symmetry.space_group_name_H-M   'P 1'
#
loop_
_entity.id
_entity.type
_entity.pdbx_description
1 polymer ?
#
loop_
_entity_poly.entity_id
_entity_poly.type
_entity_poly.pdbx_seq_one_letter_code
_entity_poly.pdbx_strand_id
1 'polypeptide(L)'
;MSFHNYAHKWYVIGDSDDYNSCKPKKVIINGSPITIWKDNNNHFMGIHDVCPHRGASLSKGRIDKQINCVVCPYHTFKFNKKGRLIQTPGQTIIRSNQNFNHRTDVPYYDVINFNGWLYLYNEPKYEITHSKQDESSIWVEPEAYDDTFKYVKLKKDFNIDARTVTENSLDILHISEVHSFGNKKRPLPLNDKLEKIGEGHYKATYEYMSGMDSLASKVFGIKRLVVENEYILPHYTVARVRFGNFVNTIVTSAMPTSENTTTLHVKAYRNNWVYDFGIIDLFFDKMTKNMMEKTLNEDKSVIETIYYEYREGNFITKYDELTKLYREDYHNLVLKDPRKN
;
A
#
# COMPACT_ATOMS: atom_id res chain seq x y z
N MET A 1 -3.23 -15.89 -19.37
CA MET A 1 -3.97 -15.49 -18.16
C MET A 1 -3.98 -13.98 -18.13
N SER A 2 -5.13 -13.35 -18.32
CA SER A 2 -5.25 -11.90 -18.31
C SER A 2 -5.31 -11.48 -16.84
N PHE A 3 -4.20 -10.99 -16.31
CA PHE A 3 -4.25 -10.19 -15.10
C PHE A 3 -5.28 -9.08 -15.31
N HIS A 4 -6.10 -8.79 -14.32
CA HIS A 4 -7.04 -7.67 -14.39
C HIS A 4 -6.27 -6.41 -14.81
N ASN A 5 -6.74 -5.74 -15.85
CA ASN A 5 -6.16 -4.47 -16.26
C ASN A 5 -6.54 -3.42 -15.22
N TYR A 6 -5.64 -3.17 -14.28
CA TYR A 6 -5.80 -2.10 -13.30
C TYR A 6 -5.65 -0.74 -13.98
N ALA A 7 -6.42 0.23 -13.54
CA ALA A 7 -6.24 1.62 -13.94
C ALA A 7 -4.83 2.10 -13.59
N HIS A 8 -4.25 2.94 -14.45
CA HIS A 8 -2.95 3.55 -14.18
C HIS A 8 -3.09 4.57 -13.04
N LYS A 9 -2.51 4.25 -11.91
CA LYS A 9 -2.57 5.01 -10.66
C LYS A 9 -1.24 4.88 -9.90
N TRP A 10 -1.07 5.72 -8.91
CA TRP A 10 0.01 5.58 -7.94
C TRP A 10 -0.32 4.50 -6.92
N TYR A 11 0.62 3.59 -6.70
CA TYR A 11 0.53 2.52 -5.70
C TYR A 11 1.69 2.63 -4.71
N VAL A 12 1.40 2.43 -3.43
CA VAL A 12 2.44 2.26 -2.41
C VAL A 12 3.14 0.93 -2.67
N ILE A 13 4.46 0.96 -2.84
CA ILE A 13 5.28 -0.22 -3.13
C ILE A 13 6.27 -0.56 -2.01
N GLY A 14 6.32 0.22 -0.97
CA GLY A 14 7.20 -0.02 0.16
C GLY A 14 7.48 1.20 1.01
N ASP A 15 8.37 0.99 1.96
CA ASP A 15 8.96 2.05 2.75
C ASP A 15 10.21 2.58 2.04
N SER A 16 10.36 3.88 1.93
CA SER A 16 11.56 4.51 1.36
C SER A 16 12.83 4.12 2.13
N ASP A 17 12.71 3.88 3.45
CA ASP A 17 13.83 3.53 4.31
C ASP A 17 14.36 2.10 4.05
N ASP A 18 13.57 1.26 3.41
CA ASP A 18 14.00 -0.07 2.96
C ASP A 18 15.07 -0.03 1.86
N TYR A 19 15.29 1.13 1.21
CA TYR A 19 16.17 1.30 0.04
C TYR A 19 17.40 2.14 0.37
N ASN A 20 18.10 1.81 1.41
CA ASN A 20 19.28 2.59 1.88
C ASN A 20 20.62 2.15 1.29
N SER A 21 20.68 1.27 0.32
CA SER A 21 21.93 0.77 -0.21
C SER A 21 21.93 0.60 -1.74
N CYS A 22 23.13 0.42 -2.26
CA CYS A 22 23.51 0.22 -3.66
C CYS A 22 23.00 -1.10 -4.27
N LYS A 23 22.03 -1.78 -3.63
CA LYS A 23 21.47 -3.02 -4.16
C LYS A 23 20.06 -2.75 -4.68
N PRO A 24 19.79 -3.14 -5.93
CA PRO A 24 18.43 -3.07 -6.44
C PRO A 24 17.54 -4.06 -5.70
N LYS A 25 16.26 -3.72 -5.56
CA LYS A 25 15.24 -4.60 -4.95
C LYS A 25 14.13 -4.88 -5.95
N LYS A 26 13.55 -6.07 -5.85
CA LYS A 26 12.37 -6.46 -6.62
C LYS A 26 11.10 -6.04 -5.88
N VAL A 27 10.19 -5.43 -6.64
CA VAL A 27 8.79 -5.26 -6.28
C VAL A 27 7.94 -5.96 -7.33
N ILE A 28 6.85 -6.57 -6.94
CA ILE A 28 5.88 -7.14 -7.86
C ILE A 28 4.58 -6.38 -7.67
N ILE A 29 4.05 -5.81 -8.75
CA ILE A 29 2.76 -5.14 -8.75
C ILE A 29 1.94 -5.66 -9.93
N ASN A 30 0.70 -6.09 -9.67
CA ASN A 30 -0.18 -6.68 -10.68
C ASN A 30 0.51 -7.78 -11.51
N GLY A 31 1.34 -8.62 -10.86
CA GLY A 31 2.12 -9.67 -11.51
C GLY A 31 3.35 -9.19 -12.29
N SER A 32 3.56 -7.88 -12.44
CA SER A 32 4.72 -7.31 -13.13
C SER A 32 5.90 -7.15 -12.17
N PRO A 33 7.04 -7.81 -12.41
CA PRO A 33 8.23 -7.64 -11.59
C PRO A 33 8.97 -6.37 -11.99
N ILE A 34 9.32 -5.54 -11.02
CA ILE A 34 9.99 -4.25 -11.22
C ILE A 34 11.23 -4.19 -10.32
N THR A 35 12.34 -3.76 -10.91
CA THR A 35 13.59 -3.47 -10.21
C THR A 35 13.57 -2.03 -9.74
N ILE A 36 13.66 -1.81 -8.43
CA ILE A 36 13.73 -0.49 -7.81
C ILE A 36 15.12 -0.28 -7.21
N TRP A 37 15.68 0.91 -7.42
CA TRP A 37 16.92 1.32 -6.75
C TRP A 37 16.93 2.82 -6.50
N LYS A 38 17.86 3.26 -5.68
CA LYS A 38 18.11 4.66 -5.35
C LYS A 38 19.35 5.15 -6.07
N ASP A 39 19.25 6.29 -6.76
CA ASP A 39 20.40 6.89 -7.44
C ASP A 39 21.31 7.67 -6.45
N ASN A 40 22.42 8.21 -6.98
CA ASN A 40 23.38 8.98 -6.19
C ASN A 40 22.80 10.30 -5.62
N ASN A 41 21.70 10.79 -6.19
CA ASN A 41 20.99 12.01 -5.77
C ASN A 41 19.79 11.69 -4.87
N ASN A 42 19.70 10.45 -4.37
CA ASN A 42 18.59 9.96 -3.57
C ASN A 42 17.23 9.89 -4.30
N HIS A 43 17.19 9.96 -5.63
CA HIS A 43 15.98 9.70 -6.39
C HIS A 43 15.77 8.20 -6.58
N PHE A 44 14.51 7.79 -6.57
CA PHE A 44 14.15 6.40 -6.83
C PHE A 44 13.90 6.17 -8.31
N MET A 45 14.34 5.01 -8.78
CA MET A 45 14.24 4.58 -10.17
C MET A 45 13.56 3.23 -10.23
N GLY A 46 12.75 3.00 -11.28
CA GLY A 46 12.06 1.75 -11.52
C GLY A 46 12.18 1.31 -12.97
N ILE A 47 12.61 0.07 -13.21
CA ILE A 47 12.59 -0.55 -14.54
C ILE A 47 12.03 -1.97 -14.45
N HIS A 48 11.51 -2.51 -15.55
CA HIS A 48 11.07 -3.90 -15.57
C HIS A 48 12.22 -4.85 -15.20
N ASP A 49 11.94 -5.86 -14.35
CA ASP A 49 12.97 -6.70 -13.73
C ASP A 49 13.58 -7.77 -14.66
N VAL A 50 13.03 -7.95 -15.85
CA VAL A 50 13.43 -9.04 -16.75
C VAL A 50 14.44 -8.55 -17.78
N CYS A 51 15.67 -9.05 -17.72
CA CYS A 51 16.71 -8.76 -18.71
C CYS A 51 16.31 -9.32 -20.09
N PRO A 52 16.22 -8.49 -21.14
CA PRO A 52 15.75 -8.95 -22.47
C PRO A 52 16.68 -9.94 -23.15
N HIS A 53 17.93 -10.08 -22.70
CA HIS A 53 18.88 -11.01 -23.29
C HIS A 53 18.49 -12.47 -23.03
N ARG A 54 18.30 -12.87 -21.75
CA ARG A 54 17.96 -14.26 -21.36
C ARG A 54 17.09 -14.34 -20.10
N GLY A 55 16.27 -13.33 -19.82
CA GLY A 55 15.27 -13.37 -18.76
C GLY A 55 15.79 -13.28 -17.32
N ALA A 56 17.09 -12.99 -17.11
CA ALA A 56 17.62 -12.87 -15.76
C ALA A 56 16.99 -11.70 -15.00
N SER A 57 16.74 -11.87 -13.70
CA SER A 57 16.19 -10.84 -12.82
C SER A 57 17.24 -9.74 -12.58
N LEU A 58 16.95 -8.51 -12.99
CA LEU A 58 17.85 -7.35 -12.86
C LEU A 58 18.04 -6.96 -11.40
N SER A 59 17.04 -7.15 -10.56
CA SER A 59 17.09 -6.89 -9.11
C SER A 59 18.04 -7.83 -8.34
N LYS A 60 18.48 -8.92 -8.96
CA LYS A 60 19.54 -9.81 -8.43
C LYS A 60 20.94 -9.36 -8.79
N GLY A 61 21.04 -8.31 -9.60
CA GLY A 61 22.30 -7.71 -10.00
C GLY A 61 22.85 -6.69 -8.99
N ARG A 62 23.51 -5.68 -9.51
CA ARG A 62 24.10 -4.60 -8.70
C ARG A 62 23.90 -3.25 -9.38
N ILE A 63 24.16 -2.18 -8.64
CA ILE A 63 24.18 -0.82 -9.17
C ILE A 63 25.62 -0.43 -9.48
N ASP A 64 25.88 0.01 -10.72
CA ASP A 64 27.08 0.72 -11.07
C ASP A 64 26.93 2.19 -10.68
N LYS A 65 27.58 2.59 -9.59
CA LYS A 65 27.46 3.93 -9.02
C LYS A 65 28.06 5.03 -9.89
N GLN A 66 29.05 4.73 -10.72
CA GLN A 66 29.73 5.73 -11.54
C GLN A 66 28.82 6.27 -12.63
N ILE A 67 28.04 5.37 -13.23
CA ILE A 67 27.13 5.72 -14.33
C ILE A 67 25.66 5.56 -13.95
N ASN A 68 25.38 5.25 -12.68
CA ASN A 68 24.05 5.14 -12.11
C ASN A 68 23.10 4.24 -12.93
N CYS A 69 23.48 2.98 -13.11
CA CYS A 69 22.73 2.00 -13.87
C CYS A 69 22.65 0.64 -13.16
N VAL A 70 21.66 -0.16 -13.56
CA VAL A 70 21.53 -1.55 -13.12
C VAL A 70 22.41 -2.43 -13.99
N VAL A 71 23.18 -3.31 -13.36
CA VAL A 71 24.03 -4.32 -14.01
C VAL A 71 23.38 -5.69 -13.86
N CYS A 72 23.04 -6.31 -14.97
CA CYS A 72 22.48 -7.66 -15.02
C CYS A 72 23.45 -8.68 -14.37
N PRO A 73 22.97 -9.57 -13.50
CA PRO A 73 23.85 -10.51 -12.79
C PRO A 73 24.42 -11.61 -13.71
N TYR A 74 23.77 -11.84 -14.85
CA TYR A 74 24.13 -12.97 -15.72
C TYR A 74 25.29 -12.63 -16.69
N HIS A 75 25.12 -11.59 -17.52
CA HIS A 75 26.13 -11.22 -18.54
C HIS A 75 26.57 -9.76 -18.43
N THR A 76 26.39 -9.10 -17.29
CA THR A 76 26.83 -7.73 -17.03
C THR A 76 26.28 -6.65 -17.97
N PHE A 77 25.16 -6.92 -18.66
CA PHE A 77 24.45 -5.92 -19.44
C PHE A 77 24.02 -4.77 -18.53
N LYS A 78 24.22 -3.52 -18.96
CA LYS A 78 23.91 -2.34 -18.15
C LYS A 78 22.73 -1.57 -18.70
N PHE A 79 21.78 -1.28 -17.81
CA PHE A 79 20.56 -0.55 -18.14
C PHE A 79 20.47 0.74 -17.34
N ASN A 80 20.25 1.87 -18.02
CA ASN A 80 20.09 3.16 -17.38
C ASN A 80 18.69 3.32 -16.73
N LYS A 81 18.48 4.47 -16.09
CA LYS A 81 17.20 4.80 -15.39
C LYS A 81 15.97 4.87 -16.30
N LYS A 82 16.15 4.93 -17.60
CA LYS A 82 15.08 4.88 -18.62
C LYS A 82 14.98 3.49 -19.27
N GLY A 83 15.58 2.47 -18.64
CA GLY A 83 15.54 1.09 -19.12
C GLY A 83 16.32 0.84 -20.40
N ARG A 84 17.14 1.79 -20.87
CA ARG A 84 17.94 1.62 -22.09
C ARG A 84 19.16 0.76 -21.82
N LEU A 85 19.41 -0.20 -22.70
CA LEU A 85 20.69 -0.91 -22.72
C LEU A 85 21.78 0.05 -23.19
N ILE A 86 22.78 0.30 -22.32
CA ILE A 86 23.87 1.25 -22.57
C ILE A 86 25.24 0.58 -22.74
N GLN A 87 25.38 -0.66 -22.24
CA GLN A 87 26.64 -1.40 -22.33
C GLN A 87 26.40 -2.91 -22.31
N THR A 88 27.14 -3.62 -23.16
CA THR A 88 27.33 -5.07 -23.10
C THR A 88 28.79 -5.38 -22.72
N PRO A 89 29.18 -6.65 -22.45
CA PRO A 89 30.57 -6.99 -22.18
C PRO A 89 31.50 -6.51 -23.31
N GLY A 90 32.46 -5.68 -22.95
CA GLY A 90 33.45 -5.16 -23.88
C GLY A 90 32.97 -4.09 -24.88
N GLN A 91 31.70 -3.68 -24.87
CA GLN A 91 31.16 -2.73 -25.82
C GLN A 91 30.19 -1.72 -25.20
N THR A 92 30.48 -0.43 -25.36
CA THR A 92 29.51 0.65 -25.06
C THR A 92 28.57 0.83 -26.25
N ILE A 93 27.26 0.94 -25.98
CA ILE A 93 26.25 1.11 -27.01
C ILE A 93 25.95 2.61 -27.17
N ILE A 94 26.33 3.16 -28.30
CA ILE A 94 26.00 4.53 -28.69
C ILE A 94 24.84 4.45 -29.69
N ARG A 95 23.75 5.11 -29.40
CA ARG A 95 22.56 5.15 -30.27
C ARG A 95 22.42 6.52 -30.90
N SER A 96 22.22 6.53 -32.22
CA SER A 96 21.93 7.74 -33.00
C SER A 96 20.51 8.29 -32.75
N ASN A 97 19.61 7.45 -32.27
CA ASN A 97 18.24 7.84 -31.93
C ASN A 97 17.88 7.46 -30.50
N GLN A 98 16.86 8.11 -29.94
CA GLN A 98 16.38 7.86 -28.60
C GLN A 98 15.18 6.90 -28.57
N ASN A 99 14.82 6.25 -29.67
CA ASN A 99 13.67 5.37 -29.74
C ASN A 99 13.86 4.11 -28.90
N PHE A 100 12.78 3.63 -28.32
CA PHE A 100 12.76 2.39 -27.58
C PHE A 100 12.97 1.19 -28.50
N ASN A 101 13.86 0.30 -28.11
CA ASN A 101 14.09 -0.94 -28.81
C ASN A 101 13.59 -2.12 -28.02
N HIS A 102 12.43 -2.66 -28.38
CA HIS A 102 11.78 -3.78 -27.69
C HIS A 102 12.64 -5.06 -27.56
N ARG A 103 13.71 -5.20 -28.35
CA ARG A 103 14.62 -6.35 -28.27
C ARG A 103 15.72 -6.19 -27.23
N THR A 104 16.06 -4.96 -26.87
CA THR A 104 17.24 -4.68 -26.03
C THR A 104 16.94 -3.83 -24.81
N ASP A 105 15.83 -3.10 -24.79
CA ASP A 105 15.47 -2.21 -23.70
C ASP A 105 14.37 -2.81 -22.83
N VAL A 106 14.22 -2.30 -21.64
CA VAL A 106 13.13 -2.63 -20.72
C VAL A 106 12.31 -1.38 -20.40
N PRO A 107 10.99 -1.47 -20.21
CA PRO A 107 10.20 -0.32 -19.83
C PRO A 107 10.61 0.21 -18.45
N TYR A 108 10.44 1.51 -18.26
CA TYR A 108 10.66 2.16 -16.96
C TYR A 108 9.37 2.68 -16.37
N TYR A 109 9.41 3.00 -15.08
CA TYR A 109 8.25 3.44 -14.29
C TYR A 109 8.62 4.69 -13.50
N ASP A 110 7.65 5.58 -13.28
CA ASP A 110 7.83 6.67 -12.33
C ASP A 110 7.75 6.13 -10.91
N VAL A 111 8.75 6.51 -10.12
CA VAL A 111 8.86 6.14 -8.70
C VAL A 111 9.19 7.39 -7.92
N ILE A 112 8.48 7.62 -6.83
CA ILE A 112 8.70 8.77 -5.96
C ILE A 112 8.68 8.36 -4.51
N ASN A 113 9.46 9.08 -3.70
CA ASN A 113 9.33 9.04 -2.25
C ASN A 113 8.47 10.22 -1.81
N PHE A 114 7.36 9.93 -1.18
CA PHE A 114 6.43 10.93 -0.72
C PHE A 114 5.82 10.51 0.62
N ASN A 115 5.81 11.40 1.59
CA ASN A 115 5.25 11.17 2.92
C ASN A 115 5.68 9.83 3.55
N GLY A 116 6.99 9.49 3.47
CA GLY A 116 7.57 8.30 4.09
C GLY A 116 7.25 6.96 3.39
N TRP A 117 6.42 6.96 2.36
CA TRP A 117 6.19 5.81 1.50
C TRP A 117 6.82 5.99 0.13
N LEU A 118 7.16 4.86 -0.48
CA LEU A 118 7.60 4.80 -1.87
C LEU A 118 6.40 4.47 -2.75
N TYR A 119 6.19 5.29 -3.77
CA TYR A 119 5.09 5.14 -4.74
C TYR A 119 5.63 4.80 -6.11
N LEU A 120 4.87 3.99 -6.84
CA LEU A 120 5.11 3.67 -8.23
C LEU A 120 3.82 3.93 -9.03
N TYR A 121 3.95 4.64 -10.13
CA TYR A 121 2.86 4.75 -11.10
C TYR A 121 2.89 3.50 -12.01
N ASN A 122 1.80 2.73 -12.02
CA ASN A 122 1.80 1.39 -12.62
C ASN A 122 1.69 1.35 -14.15
N GLU A 123 1.99 2.46 -14.84
CA GLU A 123 2.07 2.52 -16.29
C GLU A 123 3.50 2.34 -16.78
N PRO A 124 3.80 1.30 -17.59
CA PRO A 124 5.12 1.13 -18.19
C PRO A 124 5.36 2.20 -19.26
N LYS A 125 6.52 2.85 -19.19
CA LYS A 125 6.95 3.88 -20.13
C LYS A 125 8.02 3.35 -21.07
N TYR A 126 7.87 3.65 -22.36
CA TYR A 126 8.75 3.17 -23.41
C TYR A 126 9.57 4.30 -24.08
N GLU A 127 9.11 5.54 -24.01
CA GLU A 127 9.75 6.69 -24.63
C GLU A 127 10.32 7.66 -23.61
N ILE A 128 11.43 8.32 -23.96
CA ILE A 128 12.12 9.26 -23.05
C ILE A 128 11.31 10.54 -22.84
N THR A 129 10.46 10.89 -23.80
CA THR A 129 9.70 12.15 -23.85
C THR A 129 8.44 12.16 -22.98
N HIS A 130 8.09 11.04 -22.32
CA HIS A 130 6.94 11.05 -21.43
C HIS A 130 7.15 12.02 -20.25
N SER A 131 6.19 12.92 -20.05
CA SER A 131 6.12 13.77 -18.86
C SER A 131 6.07 12.92 -17.60
N LYS A 132 6.65 13.43 -16.51
CA LYS A 132 6.46 12.83 -15.19
C LYS A 132 4.97 12.87 -14.85
N GLN A 133 4.47 11.81 -14.23
CA GLN A 133 3.07 11.76 -13.81
C GLN A 133 2.81 12.78 -12.70
N ASP A 134 1.59 13.31 -12.69
CA ASP A 134 1.16 14.27 -11.69
C ASP A 134 1.05 13.61 -10.31
N GLU A 135 1.81 14.12 -9.37
CA GLU A 135 1.85 13.66 -7.98
C GLU A 135 0.65 14.19 -7.17
N SER A 136 -0.07 15.19 -7.67
CA SER A 136 -1.22 15.80 -6.97
C SER A 136 -2.39 14.82 -6.80
N SER A 137 -2.39 13.72 -7.58
CA SER A 137 -3.38 12.64 -7.46
C SER A 137 -3.09 11.67 -6.30
N ILE A 138 -1.95 11.80 -5.61
CA ILE A 138 -1.65 10.99 -4.42
C ILE A 138 -2.42 11.57 -3.24
N TRP A 139 -3.29 10.74 -2.67
CA TRP A 139 -3.96 11.09 -1.43
C TRP A 139 -3.01 11.01 -0.25
N VAL A 140 -3.11 11.98 0.66
CA VAL A 140 -2.32 12.04 1.90
C VAL A 140 -3.25 12.19 3.08
N GLU A 141 -3.01 11.39 4.09
CA GLU A 141 -3.73 11.46 5.35
C GLU A 141 -3.48 12.79 6.07
N PRO A 142 -4.53 13.45 6.64
CA PRO A 142 -4.38 14.71 7.37
C PRO A 142 -3.41 14.64 8.53
N GLU A 143 -3.32 13.49 9.18
CA GLU A 143 -2.41 13.22 10.31
C GLU A 143 -0.93 13.40 9.95
N ALA A 144 -0.59 13.32 8.66
CA ALA A 144 0.78 13.55 8.19
C ALA A 144 1.23 15.02 8.28
N TYR A 145 0.28 15.94 8.39
CA TYR A 145 0.52 17.38 8.51
C TYR A 145 0.32 17.93 9.93
N ASP A 146 0.07 17.05 10.89
CA ASP A 146 -0.18 17.40 12.29
C ASP A 146 0.94 16.84 13.18
N ASP A 147 1.80 17.74 13.66
CA ASP A 147 2.95 17.42 14.50
C ASP A 147 2.59 16.77 15.84
N THR A 148 1.30 16.81 16.23
CA THR A 148 0.83 16.10 17.43
C THR A 148 0.70 14.60 17.22
N PHE A 149 0.78 14.10 15.98
CA PHE A 149 0.77 12.68 15.67
C PHE A 149 2.17 12.12 15.45
N LYS A 150 2.38 10.92 15.97
CA LYS A 150 3.51 10.06 15.62
C LYS A 150 3.00 8.76 15.00
N TYR A 151 3.78 8.14 14.13
CA TYR A 151 3.38 6.91 13.46
C TYR A 151 4.48 5.87 13.40
N VAL A 152 4.06 4.62 13.29
CA VAL A 152 4.91 3.49 12.94
C VAL A 152 4.48 2.90 11.60
N LYS A 153 5.44 2.32 10.87
CA LYS A 153 5.20 1.65 9.59
C LYS A 153 5.31 0.14 9.75
N LEU A 154 4.43 -0.57 9.09
CA LEU A 154 4.44 -2.03 9.00
C LEU A 154 4.10 -2.46 7.58
N LYS A 155 4.42 -3.72 7.27
CA LYS A 155 3.90 -4.41 6.09
C LYS A 155 3.54 -5.84 6.43
N LYS A 156 2.53 -6.37 5.72
CA LYS A 156 2.07 -7.75 5.89
C LYS A 156 1.68 -8.33 4.54
N ASP A 157 2.18 -9.52 4.26
CA ASP A 157 1.80 -10.26 3.06
C ASP A 157 0.60 -11.16 3.34
N PHE A 158 -0.36 -11.16 2.43
CA PHE A 158 -1.57 -11.97 2.46
C PHE A 158 -1.62 -12.87 1.21
N ASN A 159 -2.05 -14.11 1.38
CA ASN A 159 -2.30 -15.06 0.29
C ASN A 159 -3.76 -14.97 -0.20
N ILE A 160 -4.22 -13.75 -0.40
CA ILE A 160 -5.55 -13.45 -0.91
C ILE A 160 -5.49 -12.12 -1.69
N ASP A 161 -6.48 -11.86 -2.55
CA ASP A 161 -6.51 -10.66 -3.40
C ASP A 161 -6.66 -9.35 -2.62
N ALA A 162 -6.21 -8.25 -3.24
CA ALA A 162 -6.16 -6.94 -2.61
C ALA A 162 -7.56 -6.37 -2.28
N ARG A 163 -8.57 -6.69 -3.07
CA ARG A 163 -9.95 -6.28 -2.80
C ARG A 163 -10.45 -6.90 -1.50
N THR A 164 -10.28 -8.20 -1.32
CA THR A 164 -10.70 -8.91 -0.09
C THR A 164 -9.98 -8.38 1.14
N VAL A 165 -8.68 -8.08 1.04
CA VAL A 165 -7.92 -7.45 2.15
C VAL A 165 -8.47 -6.06 2.47
N THR A 166 -8.81 -5.26 1.46
CA THR A 166 -9.39 -3.93 1.66
C THR A 166 -10.78 -4.01 2.26
N GLU A 167 -11.63 -4.92 1.76
CA GLU A 167 -12.98 -5.15 2.27
C GLU A 167 -12.96 -5.56 3.75
N ASN A 168 -12.00 -6.39 4.17
CA ASN A 168 -11.82 -6.72 5.59
C ASN A 168 -11.48 -5.47 6.42
N SER A 169 -10.65 -4.57 5.90
CA SER A 169 -10.31 -3.33 6.62
C SER A 169 -11.51 -2.38 6.78
N LEU A 170 -12.52 -2.49 5.92
CA LEU A 170 -13.75 -1.68 5.95
C LEU A 170 -14.88 -2.33 6.76
N ASP A 171 -14.84 -3.64 6.95
CA ASP A 171 -15.83 -4.38 7.72
C ASP A 171 -15.70 -4.07 9.21
N ILE A 172 -16.82 -3.67 9.83
CA ILE A 172 -16.87 -3.41 11.27
C ILE A 172 -17.38 -4.60 12.10
N LEU A 173 -18.03 -5.57 11.45
CA LEU A 173 -18.67 -6.68 12.13
C LEU A 173 -17.65 -7.68 12.66
N HIS A 174 -16.54 -7.90 11.95
CA HIS A 174 -15.50 -8.83 12.37
C HIS A 174 -14.76 -8.36 13.65
N ILE A 175 -14.68 -7.04 13.90
CA ILE A 175 -13.85 -6.45 14.96
C ILE A 175 -14.14 -7.07 16.31
N SER A 176 -15.43 -7.31 16.63
CA SER A 176 -15.84 -7.84 17.93
C SER A 176 -15.47 -9.30 18.15
N GLU A 177 -15.34 -10.08 17.09
CA GLU A 177 -15.09 -11.53 17.17
C GLU A 177 -13.64 -11.90 16.84
N VAL A 178 -13.05 -11.28 15.84
CA VAL A 178 -11.70 -11.58 15.36
C VAL A 178 -10.65 -10.96 16.27
N HIS A 179 -10.85 -9.70 16.68
CA HIS A 179 -9.82 -9.00 17.44
C HIS A 179 -9.95 -9.17 18.94
N SER A 180 -8.81 -9.39 19.58
CA SER A 180 -8.70 -9.57 21.03
C SER A 180 -9.13 -8.34 21.84
N PHE A 181 -9.20 -7.16 21.23
CA PHE A 181 -9.68 -5.92 21.84
C PHE A 181 -11.18 -5.66 21.58
N GLY A 182 -11.84 -6.47 20.76
CA GLY A 182 -13.25 -6.31 20.41
C GLY A 182 -14.20 -6.52 21.59
N ASN A 183 -15.37 -5.91 21.53
CA ASN A 183 -16.39 -6.01 22.56
C ASN A 183 -17.49 -7.02 22.17
N LYS A 184 -17.28 -8.29 22.49
CA LYS A 184 -18.24 -9.38 22.18
C LYS A 184 -19.62 -9.21 22.79
N LYS A 185 -19.74 -8.47 23.90
CA LYS A 185 -21.03 -8.24 24.56
C LYS A 185 -21.89 -7.19 23.85
N ARG A 186 -21.26 -6.29 23.11
CA ARG A 186 -21.92 -5.20 22.36
C ARG A 186 -21.20 -5.02 21.01
N PRO A 187 -21.40 -5.95 20.08
CA PRO A 187 -20.64 -5.97 18.83
C PRO A 187 -21.07 -4.88 17.85
N LEU A 188 -22.29 -4.36 17.97
CA LEU A 188 -22.85 -3.42 16.99
C LEU A 188 -22.75 -1.97 17.48
N PRO A 189 -22.59 -1.00 16.56
CA PRO A 189 -22.64 0.41 16.88
C PRO A 189 -24.04 0.84 17.31
N LEU A 190 -24.11 1.93 18.09
CA LEU A 190 -25.35 2.59 18.50
C LEU A 190 -25.94 3.41 17.35
N ASN A 191 -25.07 4.12 16.64
CA ASN A 191 -25.40 4.98 15.53
C ASN A 191 -24.38 4.76 14.40
N ASP A 192 -24.84 4.98 13.17
CA ASP A 192 -24.02 4.94 11.97
C ASP A 192 -24.38 6.12 11.04
N LYS A 193 -23.39 6.64 10.34
CA LYS A 193 -23.53 7.68 9.31
C LYS A 193 -22.60 7.38 8.16
N LEU A 194 -23.10 7.46 6.93
CA LEU A 194 -22.34 7.27 5.70
C LEU A 194 -22.30 8.59 4.91
N GLU A 195 -21.12 8.97 4.43
CA GLU A 195 -20.89 10.23 3.70
C GLU A 195 -20.04 9.98 2.46
N LYS A 196 -20.47 10.53 1.33
CA LYS A 196 -19.65 10.62 0.13
C LYS A 196 -18.75 11.85 0.23
N ILE A 197 -17.43 11.64 0.21
CA ILE A 197 -16.44 12.70 0.28
C ILE A 197 -16.03 13.16 -1.13
N GLY A 198 -15.93 12.22 -2.06
CA GLY A 198 -15.56 12.46 -3.45
C GLY A 198 -15.81 11.24 -4.32
N GLU A 199 -15.34 11.29 -5.56
CA GLU A 199 -15.37 10.13 -6.44
C GLU A 199 -14.37 9.08 -5.93
N GLY A 200 -14.85 7.85 -5.71
CA GLY A 200 -14.02 6.78 -5.13
C GLY A 200 -13.53 7.08 -3.70
N HIS A 201 -14.27 7.92 -2.94
CA HIS A 201 -13.98 8.24 -1.57
C HIS A 201 -15.25 8.36 -0.74
N TYR A 202 -15.45 7.42 0.18
CA TYR A 202 -16.54 7.40 1.14
C TYR A 202 -16.03 7.21 2.55
N LYS A 203 -16.79 7.74 3.51
CA LYS A 203 -16.53 7.63 4.95
C LYS A 203 -17.78 7.17 5.67
N ALA A 204 -17.64 6.19 6.54
CA ALA A 204 -18.65 5.80 7.51
C ALA A 204 -18.19 6.12 8.92
N THR A 205 -19.09 6.65 9.74
CA THR A 205 -18.84 6.96 11.15
C THR A 205 -19.76 6.11 12.00
N TYR A 206 -19.16 5.43 13.01
CA TYR A 206 -19.84 4.53 13.90
C TYR A 206 -19.62 4.93 15.36
N GLU A 207 -20.68 5.00 16.15
CA GLU A 207 -20.59 5.24 17.58
C GLU A 207 -20.80 3.94 18.35
N TYR A 208 -19.88 3.62 19.26
CA TYR A 208 -19.96 2.46 20.13
C TYR A 208 -20.01 2.86 21.61
N MET A 209 -20.66 2.01 22.42
CA MET A 209 -20.45 2.06 23.86
C MET A 209 -19.08 1.43 24.17
N SER A 210 -18.22 2.18 24.87
CA SER A 210 -16.98 1.61 25.41
C SER A 210 -17.32 0.42 26.31
N GLY A 211 -16.58 -0.68 26.17
CA GLY A 211 -16.71 -1.80 27.09
C GLY A 211 -16.36 -1.36 28.51
N MET A 212 -17.19 -1.68 29.48
CA MET A 212 -16.95 -1.34 30.91
C MET A 212 -15.61 -1.89 31.43
N ASP A 213 -15.07 -2.91 30.74
CA ASP A 213 -13.81 -3.58 31.08
C ASP A 213 -12.60 -3.04 30.29
N SER A 214 -12.79 -2.13 29.33
CA SER A 214 -11.68 -1.55 28.59
C SER A 214 -10.80 -0.67 29.50
N LEU A 215 -9.49 -0.67 29.24
CA LEU A 215 -8.55 0.20 29.96
C LEU A 215 -8.96 1.68 29.83
N ALA A 216 -9.42 2.08 28.65
CA ALA A 216 -9.91 3.43 28.36
C ALA A 216 -11.10 3.81 29.25
N SER A 217 -12.06 2.89 29.49
CA SER A 217 -13.18 3.12 30.38
C SER A 217 -12.75 3.17 31.87
N LYS A 218 -11.88 2.26 32.29
CA LYS A 218 -11.44 2.16 33.69
C LYS A 218 -10.53 3.30 34.13
N VAL A 219 -9.61 3.73 33.23
CA VAL A 219 -8.58 4.73 33.60
C VAL A 219 -9.04 6.14 33.25
N PHE A 220 -9.74 6.34 32.15
CA PHE A 220 -10.08 7.67 31.61
C PHE A 220 -11.57 7.99 31.69
N GLY A 221 -12.42 7.08 32.19
CA GLY A 221 -13.86 7.28 32.29
C GLY A 221 -14.60 7.40 30.94
N ILE A 222 -13.96 6.96 29.83
CA ILE A 222 -14.49 7.10 28.48
C ILE A 222 -15.63 6.11 28.27
N LYS A 223 -16.84 6.65 28.04
CA LYS A 223 -18.07 5.84 27.90
C LYS A 223 -18.43 5.59 26.44
N ARG A 224 -17.91 6.39 25.51
CA ARG A 224 -18.20 6.30 24.07
C ARG A 224 -16.93 6.26 23.26
N LEU A 225 -16.99 5.55 22.15
CA LEU A 225 -15.94 5.37 21.18
C LEU A 225 -16.51 5.72 19.81
N VAL A 226 -15.82 6.50 19.02
CA VAL A 226 -16.19 6.79 17.63
C VAL A 226 -15.17 6.14 16.72
N VAL A 227 -15.64 5.40 15.77
CA VAL A 227 -14.82 4.79 14.70
C VAL A 227 -15.23 5.39 13.36
N GLU A 228 -14.29 5.99 12.66
CA GLU A 228 -14.47 6.46 11.28
C GLU A 228 -13.71 5.50 10.37
N ASN A 229 -14.42 4.85 9.45
CA ASN A 229 -13.82 4.04 8.39
C ASN A 229 -14.00 4.73 7.05
N GLU A 230 -12.90 4.83 6.28
CA GLU A 230 -12.91 5.43 4.94
C GLU A 230 -12.23 4.51 3.95
N TYR A 231 -12.66 4.57 2.69
CA TYR A 231 -11.82 4.12 1.58
C TYR A 231 -11.53 5.28 0.63
N ILE A 232 -10.34 5.25 0.06
CA ILE A 232 -9.91 6.14 -1.00
C ILE A 232 -9.28 5.28 -2.10
N LEU A 233 -9.90 5.27 -3.28
CA LEU A 233 -9.37 4.50 -4.40
C LEU A 233 -8.01 5.03 -4.87
N PRO A 234 -7.12 4.13 -5.38
CA PRO A 234 -7.43 2.73 -5.72
C PRO A 234 -7.32 1.72 -4.57
N HIS A 235 -6.71 2.06 -3.44
CA HIS A 235 -6.26 1.01 -2.52
C HIS A 235 -6.04 1.44 -1.07
N TYR A 236 -6.51 2.64 -0.68
CA TYR A 236 -6.37 3.08 0.71
C TYR A 236 -7.61 2.76 1.53
N THR A 237 -7.38 2.38 2.78
CA THR A 237 -8.39 2.48 3.83
C THR A 237 -7.84 3.25 5.02
N VAL A 238 -8.74 3.92 5.74
CA VAL A 238 -8.41 4.66 6.95
C VAL A 238 -9.40 4.28 8.03
N ALA A 239 -8.89 3.85 9.17
CA ALA A 239 -9.68 3.64 10.37
C ALA A 239 -9.22 4.60 11.46
N ARG A 240 -10.08 5.56 11.85
CA ARG A 240 -9.81 6.47 12.97
C ARG A 240 -10.63 6.07 14.17
N VAL A 241 -9.94 5.73 15.24
CA VAL A 241 -10.57 5.34 16.52
C VAL A 241 -10.38 6.47 17.52
N ARG A 242 -11.48 7.15 17.83
CA ARG A 242 -11.51 8.31 18.76
C ARG A 242 -12.06 7.93 20.11
N PHE A 243 -11.32 8.23 21.17
CA PHE A 243 -11.70 8.01 22.55
C PHE A 243 -11.31 9.23 23.41
N GLY A 244 -12.28 10.09 23.66
CA GLY A 244 -12.02 11.42 24.24
C GLY A 244 -11.17 12.28 23.29
N ASN A 245 -10.06 12.79 23.80
CA ASN A 245 -9.10 13.58 23.02
C ASN A 245 -8.05 12.73 22.30
N PHE A 246 -8.06 11.41 22.48
CA PHE A 246 -7.10 10.52 21.88
C PHE A 246 -7.62 9.98 20.54
N VAL A 247 -6.75 9.93 19.58
CA VAL A 247 -7.04 9.40 18.24
C VAL A 247 -5.94 8.44 17.82
N ASN A 248 -6.33 7.23 17.45
CA ASN A 248 -5.47 6.29 16.75
C ASN A 248 -5.97 6.20 15.31
N THR A 249 -5.10 6.46 14.34
CA THR A 249 -5.44 6.37 12.93
C THR A 249 -4.60 5.29 12.27
N ILE A 250 -5.26 4.37 11.61
CA ILE A 250 -4.63 3.28 10.86
C ILE A 250 -4.90 3.55 9.38
N VAL A 251 -3.86 3.87 8.65
CA VAL A 251 -3.90 4.04 7.20
C VAL A 251 -3.31 2.80 6.57
N THR A 252 -4.05 2.15 5.70
CA THR A 252 -3.58 0.98 4.98
C THR A 252 -3.55 1.22 3.48
N SER A 253 -2.71 0.48 2.78
CA SER A 253 -2.62 0.45 1.33
C SER A 253 -2.38 -0.98 0.88
N ALA A 254 -3.39 -1.57 0.23
CA ALA A 254 -3.36 -2.95 -0.25
C ALA A 254 -2.80 -3.01 -1.67
N MET A 255 -1.50 -3.32 -1.79
CA MET A 255 -0.84 -3.47 -3.09
C MET A 255 -1.05 -4.87 -3.64
N PRO A 256 -1.73 -5.05 -4.79
CA PRO A 256 -1.89 -6.35 -5.44
C PRO A 256 -0.55 -6.82 -6.02
N THR A 257 -0.01 -7.93 -5.53
CA THR A 257 1.21 -8.55 -6.07
C THR A 257 0.89 -9.59 -7.14
N SER A 258 -0.24 -10.27 -7.00
CA SER A 258 -0.83 -11.16 -8.01
C SER A 258 -2.35 -11.18 -7.86
N GLU A 259 -3.04 -12.01 -8.65
CA GLU A 259 -4.49 -12.23 -8.53
C GLU A 259 -4.91 -12.72 -7.12
N ASN A 260 -4.01 -13.41 -6.43
CA ASN A 260 -4.29 -14.07 -5.15
C ASN A 260 -3.28 -13.73 -4.06
N THR A 261 -2.50 -12.68 -4.23
CA THR A 261 -1.55 -12.25 -3.20
C THR A 261 -1.49 -10.73 -3.11
N THR A 262 -1.36 -10.23 -1.89
CA THR A 262 -1.36 -8.81 -1.58
C THR A 262 -0.28 -8.49 -0.56
N THR A 263 0.43 -7.39 -0.75
CA THR A 263 1.23 -6.78 0.32
C THR A 263 0.46 -5.59 0.88
N LEU A 264 0.07 -5.66 2.14
CA LEU A 264 -0.56 -4.56 2.86
C LEU A 264 0.50 -3.69 3.52
N HIS A 265 0.57 -2.43 3.14
CA HIS A 265 1.37 -1.41 3.79
C HIS A 265 0.52 -0.66 4.81
N VAL A 266 1.07 -0.39 5.99
CA VAL A 266 0.33 0.21 7.10
C VAL A 266 1.14 1.35 7.72
N LYS A 267 0.48 2.48 7.97
CA LYS A 267 0.90 3.50 8.93
C LYS A 267 -0.09 3.53 10.08
N ALA A 268 0.39 3.36 11.29
CA ALA A 268 -0.41 3.46 12.49
C ALA A 268 -0.01 4.73 13.26
N TYR A 269 -0.87 5.72 13.20
CA TYR A 269 -0.72 7.03 13.86
C TYR A 269 -1.33 7.00 15.25
N ARG A 270 -0.72 7.74 16.17
CA ARG A 270 -1.23 8.01 17.51
C ARG A 270 -0.97 9.46 17.89
N ASN A 271 -1.94 10.12 18.55
CA ASN A 271 -1.73 11.42 19.18
C ASN A 271 -1.68 11.32 20.73
N ASN A 272 -1.70 10.11 21.26
CA ASN A 272 -1.54 9.82 22.66
C ASN A 272 -0.10 9.40 22.96
N TRP A 273 0.33 9.63 24.21
CA TRP A 273 1.66 9.21 24.66
C TRP A 273 2.79 9.74 23.75
N VAL A 274 2.61 10.94 23.19
CA VAL A 274 3.61 11.67 22.43
C VAL A 274 4.42 12.49 23.45
N TYR A 275 5.68 12.14 23.61
CA TYR A 275 6.62 12.81 24.48
C TYR A 275 7.88 13.15 23.70
N ASP A 276 8.50 14.31 23.99
CA ASP A 276 9.79 14.71 23.38
C ASP A 276 10.98 13.93 23.95
N PHE A 277 10.73 12.93 24.80
CA PHE A 277 11.76 12.06 25.38
C PHE A 277 11.89 10.76 24.57
N GLY A 278 12.91 10.68 23.72
CA GLY A 278 13.11 9.63 22.72
C GLY A 278 12.97 8.18 23.20
N ILE A 279 13.34 7.85 24.44
CA ILE A 279 13.21 6.47 24.97
C ILE A 279 11.74 6.08 25.21
N ILE A 280 10.93 7.00 25.70
CA ILE A 280 9.52 6.77 25.99
C ILE A 280 8.75 6.62 24.68
N ASP A 281 9.04 7.44 23.68
CA ASP A 281 8.44 7.31 22.36
C ASP A 281 8.77 5.97 21.69
N LEU A 282 10.03 5.54 21.75
CA LEU A 282 10.45 4.24 21.23
C LEU A 282 9.70 3.07 21.90
N PHE A 283 9.39 3.19 23.19
CA PHE A 283 8.58 2.20 23.90
C PHE A 283 7.16 2.14 23.35
N PHE A 284 6.49 3.30 23.18
CA PHE A 284 5.14 3.36 22.64
C PHE A 284 5.05 3.00 21.16
N ASP A 285 6.06 3.34 20.38
CA ASP A 285 6.17 2.92 18.98
C ASP A 285 6.28 1.40 18.88
N LYS A 286 7.11 0.77 19.72
CA LYS A 286 7.21 -0.69 19.78
C LYS A 286 5.89 -1.33 20.22
N MET A 287 5.21 -0.75 21.20
CA MET A 287 3.91 -1.22 21.67
C MET A 287 2.85 -1.12 20.55
N THR A 288 2.78 0.02 19.87
CA THR A 288 1.88 0.23 18.72
C THR A 288 2.17 -0.77 17.61
N LYS A 289 3.44 -0.96 17.27
CA LYS A 289 3.87 -1.93 16.25
C LYS A 289 3.44 -3.35 16.60
N ASN A 290 3.70 -3.80 17.83
CA ASN A 290 3.34 -5.14 18.30
C ASN A 290 1.81 -5.36 18.29
N MET A 291 1.06 -4.34 18.71
CA MET A 291 -0.41 -4.38 18.68
C MET A 291 -0.92 -4.53 17.24
N MET A 292 -0.40 -3.73 16.32
CA MET A 292 -0.78 -3.80 14.91
C MET A 292 -0.37 -5.12 14.26
N GLU A 293 0.83 -5.64 14.55
CA GLU A 293 1.25 -6.95 14.06
C GLU A 293 0.31 -8.06 14.52
N LYS A 294 -0.14 -8.00 15.78
CA LYS A 294 -1.12 -8.94 16.33
C LYS A 294 -2.45 -8.83 15.59
N THR A 295 -3.00 -7.63 15.43
CA THR A 295 -4.24 -7.36 14.70
C THR A 295 -4.19 -7.92 13.28
N LEU A 296 -3.13 -7.60 12.53
CA LEU A 296 -2.94 -8.09 11.16
C LEU A 296 -2.79 -9.62 11.08
N ASN A 297 -2.24 -10.26 12.12
CA ASN A 297 -2.18 -11.73 12.18
C ASN A 297 -3.55 -12.36 12.48
N GLU A 298 -4.35 -11.71 13.34
CA GLU A 298 -5.73 -12.12 13.61
C GLU A 298 -6.57 -12.06 12.32
N ASP A 299 -6.53 -10.94 11.58
CA ASP A 299 -7.19 -10.79 10.28
C ASP A 299 -6.73 -11.85 9.29
N LYS A 300 -5.43 -11.99 9.10
CA LYS A 300 -4.84 -12.95 8.17
C LYS A 300 -5.32 -14.36 8.43
N SER A 301 -5.40 -14.76 9.70
CA SER A 301 -5.81 -16.10 10.10
C SER A 301 -7.25 -16.46 9.67
N VAL A 302 -8.09 -15.44 9.47
CA VAL A 302 -9.50 -15.61 9.06
C VAL A 302 -9.65 -15.42 7.56
N ILE A 303 -9.19 -14.29 7.00
CA ILE A 303 -9.48 -13.96 5.60
C ILE A 303 -8.81 -14.90 4.60
N GLU A 304 -7.64 -15.47 4.94
CA GLU A 304 -6.98 -16.47 4.09
C GLU A 304 -7.72 -17.82 4.04
N THR A 305 -8.74 -18.02 4.90
CA THR A 305 -9.60 -19.21 4.85
C THR A 305 -10.78 -19.07 3.89
N ILE A 306 -11.02 -17.87 3.33
CA ILE A 306 -12.12 -17.61 2.41
C ILE A 306 -11.87 -18.36 1.11
N TYR A 307 -12.77 -19.27 0.75
CA TYR A 307 -12.70 -20.00 -0.51
C TYR A 307 -12.84 -19.07 -1.71
N TYR A 308 -12.05 -19.33 -2.75
CA TYR A 308 -11.99 -18.48 -3.94
C TYR A 308 -13.37 -18.22 -4.57
N GLU A 309 -14.21 -19.25 -4.66
CA GLU A 309 -15.53 -19.21 -5.26
C GLU A 309 -16.53 -18.36 -4.46
N TYR A 310 -16.23 -18.09 -3.19
CA TYR A 310 -17.11 -17.35 -2.28
C TYR A 310 -16.59 -15.93 -1.94
N ARG A 311 -15.53 -15.47 -2.55
CA ARG A 311 -14.96 -14.13 -2.30
C ARG A 311 -15.91 -12.98 -2.67
N GLU A 312 -16.85 -13.22 -3.59
CA GLU A 312 -17.90 -12.24 -3.88
C GLU A 312 -18.87 -12.06 -2.71
N GLY A 313 -19.08 -13.10 -1.88
CA GLY A 313 -19.92 -13.03 -0.71
C GLY A 313 -21.30 -12.46 -0.95
N ASN A 314 -22.03 -12.21 0.13
CA ASN A 314 -23.34 -11.55 0.09
C ASN A 314 -23.35 -10.39 1.09
N PHE A 315 -23.79 -9.22 0.68
CA PHE A 315 -24.06 -8.10 1.56
C PHE A 315 -25.45 -8.29 2.22
N ILE A 316 -25.46 -8.65 3.48
CA ILE A 316 -26.69 -9.09 4.18
C ILE A 316 -27.15 -8.03 5.17
N THR A 317 -26.20 -7.27 5.74
CA THR A 317 -26.49 -6.31 6.81
C THR A 317 -26.40 -4.87 6.31
N LYS A 318 -27.02 -3.95 7.03
CA LYS A 318 -26.87 -2.51 6.76
C LYS A 318 -25.42 -2.01 6.99
N TYR A 319 -24.62 -2.75 7.72
CA TYR A 319 -23.23 -2.39 8.01
C TYR A 319 -22.27 -2.77 6.86
N ASP A 320 -22.75 -3.52 5.88
CA ASP A 320 -21.99 -3.87 4.67
C ASP A 320 -21.99 -2.74 3.62
N GLU A 321 -22.73 -1.64 3.84
CA GLU A 321 -22.96 -0.60 2.83
C GLU A 321 -21.66 0.07 2.38
N LEU A 322 -20.73 0.38 3.31
CA LEU A 322 -19.43 0.97 2.94
C LEU A 322 -18.60 0.01 2.09
N THR A 323 -18.59 -1.27 2.44
CA THR A 323 -17.88 -2.33 1.70
C THR A 323 -18.50 -2.56 0.32
N LYS A 324 -19.81 -2.50 0.22
CA LYS A 324 -20.55 -2.60 -1.04
C LYS A 324 -20.20 -1.44 -1.99
N LEU A 325 -20.22 -0.21 -1.50
CA LEU A 325 -19.83 0.98 -2.28
C LEU A 325 -18.37 0.90 -2.73
N TYR A 326 -17.47 0.47 -1.84
CA TYR A 326 -16.08 0.24 -2.21
C TYR A 326 -15.98 -0.77 -3.37
N ARG A 327 -16.68 -1.90 -3.30
CA ARG A 327 -16.64 -2.93 -4.34
C ARG A 327 -17.16 -2.40 -5.68
N GLU A 328 -18.25 -1.67 -5.68
CA GLU A 328 -18.83 -1.05 -6.88
C GLU A 328 -17.85 -0.05 -7.51
N ASP A 329 -17.29 0.86 -6.71
CA ASP A 329 -16.33 1.84 -7.16
C ASP A 329 -15.01 1.18 -7.62
N TYR A 330 -14.55 0.16 -6.93
CA TYR A 330 -13.34 -0.59 -7.31
C TYR A 330 -13.50 -1.26 -8.68
N HIS A 331 -14.63 -1.90 -8.93
CA HIS A 331 -14.91 -2.51 -10.23
C HIS A 331 -15.04 -1.49 -11.35
N ASN A 332 -15.63 -0.33 -11.07
CA ASN A 332 -15.88 0.69 -12.09
C ASN A 332 -14.65 1.58 -12.38
N LEU A 333 -13.84 1.89 -11.38
CA LEU A 333 -12.79 2.91 -11.44
C LEU A 333 -11.36 2.36 -11.37
N VAL A 334 -11.19 1.16 -10.83
CA VAL A 334 -9.86 0.55 -10.65
C VAL A 334 -9.63 -0.61 -11.62
N LEU A 335 -10.61 -1.50 -11.77
CA LEU A 335 -10.52 -2.59 -12.73
C LEU A 335 -10.94 -2.11 -14.12
N LYS A 336 -10.04 -2.18 -15.10
CA LYS A 336 -10.39 -1.99 -16.51
C LYS A 336 -11.06 -3.27 -17.00
N ASP A 337 -12.36 -3.22 -17.27
CA ASP A 337 -13.04 -4.32 -17.97
C ASP A 337 -12.59 -4.31 -19.44
N PRO A 338 -11.85 -5.34 -19.90
CA PRO A 338 -11.41 -5.40 -21.30
C PRO A 338 -12.57 -5.47 -22.31
N ARG A 339 -13.82 -5.68 -21.83
CA ARG A 339 -15.04 -5.72 -22.66
C ARG A 339 -15.72 -4.36 -22.81
N LYS A 340 -15.27 -3.33 -22.08
CA LYS A 340 -15.84 -1.98 -22.11
C LYS A 340 -15.05 -0.99 -22.96
N ASN A 341 -13.97 -1.43 -23.65
CA ASN A 341 -13.18 -0.63 -24.60
C ASN A 341 -13.48 -1.06 -26.03
#